data_aa60b6852198db72121f0cd12c49145c
#
_entry.id   aa60b6852198db72121f0cd12c49145c
#
_cell.length_a   1.000
_cell.length_b   1.000
_cell.length_c   1.000
_cell.angle_alpha   90.00
_cell.angle_beta   90.00
_cell.angle_gamma   90.00
#
_symmetry.space_group_name_H-M   'P 1'
#
loop_
_entity.id
_entity.type
_entity.pdbx_description
1 polymer ?
#
loop_
_entity_poly.entity_id
_entity_poly.type
_entity_poly.pdbx_seq_one_letter_code
_entity_poly.pdbx_strand_id
1 'polypeptide(L)'
;TGGEIMQLRHLQRQRQPLPLLVLVDVSGSMERYARLLLAFLHAATRDASGHRARRDVFAFGTHLTDLTPAFRLADTDAMLAAASALIDDFAGGTRLGESLATLRTRHARRLVGRRTLVLVISDGLDTGEPADLDAELAWLRRRSRRLLWLNPLLRFDGYSPLARGAA
;
A
#
# COMPACT_ATOMS: atom_id res chain seq x y z
N THR A 1 -34.05 -30.02 5.60
CA THR A 1 -33.89 -29.37 4.98
C THR A 1 -33.71 -27.93 5.38
N GLY A 2 -34.44 -27.35 6.25
CA GLY A 2 -34.15 -25.96 6.70
C GLY A 2 -32.80 -25.79 7.38
N GLY A 3 -32.28 -26.81 8.09
CA GLY A 3 -30.98 -26.79 8.74
C GLY A 3 -29.80 -26.81 7.77
N GLU A 4 -29.93 -27.53 6.66
CA GLU A 4 -28.89 -27.57 5.63
C GLU A 4 -28.72 -26.22 4.91
N ILE A 5 -29.84 -25.56 4.60
CA ILE A 5 -29.82 -24.23 3.98
C ILE A 5 -29.20 -23.20 4.93
N MET A 6 -29.47 -23.28 6.21
CA MET A 6 -28.87 -22.39 7.21
C MET A 6 -27.37 -22.63 7.38
N GLN A 7 -26.90 -23.88 7.31
CA GLN A 7 -25.48 -24.19 7.34
C GLN A 7 -24.75 -23.66 6.11
N LEU A 8 -25.33 -23.77 4.92
CA LEU A 8 -24.75 -23.21 3.69
C LEU A 8 -24.64 -21.69 3.75
N ARG A 9 -25.65 -21.00 4.27
CA ARG A 9 -25.59 -19.55 4.48
C ARG A 9 -24.51 -19.16 5.47
N HIS A 10 -24.34 -19.91 6.53
CA HIS A 10 -23.30 -19.66 7.54
C HIS A 10 -21.91 -19.85 6.94
N LEU A 11 -21.67 -20.89 6.17
CA LEU A 11 -20.42 -21.13 5.46
C LEU A 11 -20.09 -20.04 4.43
N GLN A 12 -21.09 -19.54 3.70
CA GLN A 12 -20.90 -18.45 2.74
C GLN A 12 -20.55 -17.11 3.40
N ARG A 13 -20.93 -16.88 4.64
CA ARG A 13 -20.67 -15.63 5.39
C ARG A 13 -19.33 -15.62 6.11
N GLN A 14 -18.65 -16.75 6.22
CA GLN A 14 -17.34 -16.83 6.88
C GLN A 14 -16.19 -16.42 5.97
N ARG A 15 -16.37 -15.36 5.19
CA ARG A 15 -15.28 -14.76 4.44
C ARG A 15 -14.41 -13.95 5.39
N GLN A 16 -13.20 -14.43 5.64
CA GLN A 16 -12.21 -13.67 6.39
C GLN A 16 -11.68 -12.55 5.51
N PRO A 17 -11.64 -11.30 6.00
CA PRO A 17 -11.04 -10.20 5.25
C PRO A 17 -9.55 -10.48 5.02
N LEU A 18 -9.07 -10.10 3.84
CA LEU A 18 -7.67 -10.31 3.46
C LEU A 18 -6.79 -9.22 4.06
N PRO A 19 -5.62 -9.58 4.59
CA PRO A 19 -4.64 -8.58 5.02
C PRO A 19 -4.26 -7.66 3.87
N LEU A 20 -4.15 -6.37 4.14
CA LEU A 20 -3.80 -5.34 3.17
C LEU A 20 -2.47 -4.71 3.55
N LEU A 21 -1.54 -4.68 2.60
CA LEU A 21 -0.29 -3.93 2.69
C LEU A 21 -0.31 -2.82 1.63
N VAL A 22 -0.22 -1.57 2.06
CA VAL A 22 -0.22 -0.41 1.19
C VAL A 22 1.15 0.25 1.19
N LEU A 23 1.66 0.54 0.01
CA LEU A 23 2.92 1.25 -0.22
C LEU A 23 2.61 2.52 -1.00
N VAL A 24 2.76 3.68 -0.37
CA VAL A 24 2.40 4.98 -0.94
C VAL A 24 3.65 5.78 -1.25
N ASP A 25 3.78 6.20 -2.50
CA ASP A 25 4.83 7.11 -2.96
C ASP A 25 4.56 8.52 -2.44
N VAL A 26 5.50 9.06 -1.67
CA VAL A 26 5.45 10.42 -1.12
C VAL A 26 6.55 11.31 -1.69
N SER A 27 7.15 10.91 -2.80
CA SER A 27 8.17 11.68 -3.51
C SER A 27 7.63 13.01 -4.05
N GLY A 28 8.53 13.87 -4.52
CA GLY A 28 8.18 15.20 -5.00
C GLY A 28 7.11 15.22 -6.09
N SER A 29 7.14 14.27 -7.02
CA SER A 29 6.12 14.15 -8.08
C SER A 29 4.73 13.80 -7.53
N MET A 30 4.67 13.17 -6.38
CA MET A 30 3.43 12.74 -5.71
C MET A 30 2.98 13.70 -4.60
N GLU A 31 3.77 14.71 -4.25
CA GLU A 31 3.53 15.62 -3.11
C GLU A 31 2.12 16.19 -3.10
N ARG A 32 1.63 16.64 -4.26
CA ARG A 32 0.27 17.17 -4.43
C ARG A 32 -0.82 16.20 -4.00
N TYR A 33 -0.59 14.92 -4.22
CA TYR A 33 -1.61 13.88 -4.07
C TYR A 33 -1.43 13.07 -2.80
N ALA A 34 -0.23 13.07 -2.21
CA ALA A 34 0.11 12.19 -1.10
C ALA A 34 -0.84 12.34 0.08
N ARG A 35 -1.11 13.57 0.52
CA ARG A 35 -2.04 13.83 1.63
C ARG A 35 -3.47 13.38 1.33
N LEU A 36 -3.94 13.69 0.14
CA LEU A 36 -5.29 13.31 -0.30
C LEU A 36 -5.42 11.78 -0.39
N LEU A 37 -4.40 11.12 -0.93
CA LEU A 37 -4.35 9.66 -1.02
C LEU A 37 -4.33 9.00 0.36
N LEU A 38 -3.53 9.53 1.29
CA LEU A 38 -3.48 9.02 2.66
C LEU A 38 -4.83 9.19 3.36
N ALA A 39 -5.47 10.35 3.21
CA ALA A 39 -6.80 10.59 3.77
C ALA A 39 -7.85 9.64 3.18
N PHE A 40 -7.84 9.46 1.87
CA PHE A 40 -8.73 8.53 1.18
C PHE A 40 -8.50 7.08 1.62
N LEU A 41 -7.26 6.64 1.68
CA LEU A 41 -6.90 5.29 2.13
C LEU A 41 -7.34 5.05 3.57
N HIS A 42 -7.14 6.02 4.43
CA HIS A 42 -7.56 5.95 5.83
C HIS A 42 -9.07 5.76 5.95
N ALA A 43 -9.84 6.55 5.21
CA ALA A 43 -11.30 6.45 5.20
C ALA A 43 -11.78 5.14 4.54
N ALA A 44 -11.22 4.79 3.38
CA ALA A 44 -11.64 3.64 2.59
C ALA A 44 -11.29 2.29 3.23
N THR A 45 -10.23 2.23 4.03
CA THR A 45 -9.77 1.02 4.69
C THR A 45 -10.18 0.93 6.16
N ARG A 46 -10.98 1.88 6.63
CA ARG A 46 -11.61 1.76 7.96
C ARG A 46 -12.67 0.67 7.90
N ASP A 47 -12.61 -0.20 8.87
CA ASP A 47 -13.58 -1.27 8.95
C ASP A 47 -14.84 -0.81 9.69
N ALA A 48 -15.92 -0.66 8.95
CA ALA A 48 -17.24 -0.34 9.50
C ALA A 48 -17.91 -1.55 10.17
N SER A 49 -17.40 -2.76 9.93
CA SER A 49 -18.05 -4.01 10.37
C SER A 49 -17.48 -4.61 11.66
N GLY A 50 -16.41 -4.03 12.19
CA GLY A 50 -15.74 -4.54 13.40
C GLY A 50 -14.88 -5.80 13.19
N HIS A 51 -14.85 -6.33 11.99
CA HIS A 51 -14.00 -7.47 11.60
C HIS A 51 -12.72 -6.95 10.93
N ARG A 52 -11.77 -6.55 11.73
CA ARG A 52 -10.55 -5.92 11.21
C ARG A 52 -9.70 -6.89 10.41
N ALA A 53 -9.68 -6.69 9.10
CA ALA A 53 -8.53 -7.12 8.32
C ALA A 53 -7.29 -6.36 8.80
N ARG A 54 -6.18 -7.04 8.87
CA ARG A 54 -4.90 -6.39 9.13
C ARG A 54 -4.61 -5.42 7.99
N ARG A 55 -4.29 -4.19 8.36
CA ARG A 55 -3.91 -3.13 7.43
C ARG A 55 -2.57 -2.55 7.87
N ASP A 56 -1.58 -2.66 7.02
CA ASP A 56 -0.26 -2.06 7.21
C ASP A 56 -0.01 -1.07 6.09
N VAL A 57 0.48 0.13 6.43
CA VAL A 57 0.70 1.22 5.49
C VAL A 57 2.12 1.74 5.65
N PHE A 58 2.83 1.82 4.53
CA PHE A 58 4.17 2.37 4.45
C PHE A 58 4.22 3.48 3.40
N ALA A 59 4.93 4.54 3.70
CA ALA A 59 5.31 5.54 2.74
C ALA A 59 6.72 5.25 2.24
N PHE A 60 6.96 5.53 0.97
CA PHE A 60 8.30 5.48 0.40
C PHE A 60 8.57 6.73 -0.44
N GLY A 61 9.78 7.17 -0.40
CA GLY A 61 10.38 8.23 -1.18
C GLY A 61 11.85 7.88 -1.24
N THR A 62 12.71 8.64 -0.54
CA THR A 62 14.11 8.27 -0.33
C THR A 62 14.25 7.12 0.68
N HIS A 63 13.31 6.99 1.61
CA HIS A 63 13.28 5.96 2.65
C HIS A 63 11.91 5.32 2.77
N LEU A 64 11.88 4.11 3.34
CA LEU A 64 10.66 3.44 3.74
C LEU A 64 10.26 3.88 5.16
N THR A 65 9.03 4.37 5.30
CA THR A 65 8.50 4.85 6.58
C THR A 65 7.23 4.09 6.95
N ASP A 66 7.18 3.50 8.14
CA ASP A 66 5.99 2.80 8.63
C ASP A 66 4.95 3.80 9.12
N LEU A 67 3.82 3.90 8.43
CA LEU A 67 2.68 4.75 8.78
C LEU A 67 1.59 3.98 9.52
N THR A 68 1.76 2.71 9.76
CA THR A 68 0.74 1.88 10.41
C THR A 68 0.30 2.44 11.76
N PRO A 69 1.21 2.93 12.65
CA PRO A 69 0.77 3.55 13.90
C PRO A 69 -0.13 4.76 13.71
N ALA A 70 0.17 5.62 12.72
CA ALA A 70 -0.67 6.78 12.41
C ALA A 70 -2.06 6.34 11.92
N PHE A 71 -2.13 5.29 11.09
CA PHE A 71 -3.39 4.78 10.55
C PHE A 71 -4.28 4.10 11.60
N ARG A 72 -3.76 3.80 12.78
CA ARG A 72 -4.57 3.31 13.91
C ARG A 72 -5.41 4.40 14.57
N LEU A 73 -5.07 5.66 14.35
CA LEU A 73 -5.86 6.79 14.84
C LEU A 73 -7.21 6.82 14.11
N ALA A 74 -8.28 7.07 14.86
CA ALA A 74 -9.64 7.07 14.31
C ALA A 74 -9.92 8.32 13.47
N ASP A 75 -9.42 9.47 13.90
CA ASP A 75 -9.60 10.75 13.23
C ASP A 75 -8.62 10.90 12.06
N THR A 76 -9.14 11.25 10.88
CA THR A 76 -8.33 11.40 9.68
C THR A 76 -7.34 12.57 9.78
N ASP A 77 -7.74 13.68 10.35
CA ASP A 77 -6.85 14.84 10.53
C ASP A 77 -5.71 14.52 11.50
N ALA A 78 -6.00 13.82 12.59
CA ALA A 78 -4.99 13.32 13.53
C ALA A 78 -4.05 12.34 12.86
N MET A 79 -4.57 11.45 12.03
CA MET A 79 -3.76 10.52 11.24
C MET A 79 -2.82 11.27 10.31
N LEU A 80 -3.30 12.26 9.56
CA LEU A 80 -2.49 13.05 8.63
C LEU A 80 -1.37 13.82 9.36
N ALA A 81 -1.66 14.39 10.53
CA ALA A 81 -0.66 15.06 11.33
C ALA A 81 0.42 14.08 11.81
N ALA A 82 0.02 12.92 12.31
CA ALA A 82 0.95 11.88 12.76
C ALA A 82 1.79 11.32 11.61
N ALA A 83 1.17 11.04 10.46
CA ALA A 83 1.87 10.56 9.27
C ALA A 83 2.88 11.60 8.76
N SER A 84 2.50 12.88 8.72
CA SER A 84 3.39 13.98 8.31
C SER A 84 4.59 14.12 9.24
N ALA A 85 4.42 13.87 10.53
CA ALA A 85 5.53 13.90 11.49
C ALA A 85 6.51 12.73 11.31
N LEU A 86 6.04 11.60 10.80
CA LEU A 86 6.88 10.42 10.54
C LEU A 86 7.65 10.51 9.23
N ILE A 87 7.14 11.24 8.25
CA ILE A 87 7.75 11.38 6.93
C ILE A 87 8.72 12.56 6.94
N ASP A 88 10.00 12.26 6.85
CA ASP A 88 11.06 13.27 6.94
C ASP A 88 11.18 14.12 5.66
N ASP A 89 10.82 13.56 4.50
CA ASP A 89 11.05 14.21 3.23
C ASP A 89 9.94 13.86 2.22
N PHE A 90 8.98 14.78 2.05
CA PHE A 90 7.95 14.69 1.03
C PHE A 90 8.42 15.11 -0.38
N ALA A 91 9.58 15.74 -0.51
CA ALA A 91 10.05 16.32 -1.76
C ALA A 91 11.27 15.59 -2.34
N GLY A 92 11.70 14.52 -1.71
CA GLY A 92 12.83 13.72 -2.14
C GLY A 92 12.56 12.88 -3.38
N GLY A 93 13.60 12.23 -3.88
CA GLY A 93 13.49 11.28 -5.00
C GLY A 93 12.78 10.00 -4.60
N THR A 94 12.43 9.20 -5.60
CA THR A 94 11.81 7.89 -5.39
C THR A 94 12.86 6.79 -5.53
N ARG A 95 12.99 5.95 -4.51
CA ARG A 95 13.85 4.76 -4.51
C ARG A 95 13.02 3.54 -4.12
N LEU A 96 12.11 3.17 -5.00
CA LEU A 96 11.16 2.10 -4.74
C LEU A 96 11.86 0.75 -4.57
N GLY A 97 12.82 0.42 -5.42
CA GLY A 97 13.57 -0.82 -5.33
C GLY A 97 14.27 -0.99 -3.98
N GLU A 98 14.95 0.05 -3.49
CA GLU A 98 15.59 0.03 -2.17
C GLU A 98 14.57 -0.07 -1.03
N SER A 99 13.46 0.63 -1.16
CA SER A 99 12.37 0.59 -0.18
C SER A 99 11.74 -0.80 -0.11
N LEU A 100 11.53 -1.46 -1.24
CA LEU A 100 11.02 -2.83 -1.30
C LEU A 100 12.03 -3.83 -0.74
N ALA A 101 13.33 -3.63 -0.98
CA ALA A 101 14.37 -4.46 -0.37
C ALA A 101 14.38 -4.31 1.15
N THR A 102 14.20 -3.11 1.66
CA THR A 102 14.04 -2.85 3.11
C THR A 102 12.79 -3.52 3.66
N LEU A 103 11.67 -3.43 2.95
CA LEU A 103 10.44 -4.11 3.33
C LEU A 103 10.67 -5.63 3.42
N ARG A 104 11.29 -6.22 2.41
CA ARG A 104 11.58 -7.65 2.36
C ARG A 104 12.46 -8.10 3.52
N THR A 105 13.53 -7.38 3.81
CA THR A 105 14.50 -7.77 4.83
C THR A 105 14.02 -7.55 6.25
N ARG A 106 13.26 -6.48 6.50
CA ARG A 106 12.85 -6.07 7.84
C ARG A 106 11.43 -6.45 8.23
N HIS A 107 10.51 -6.50 7.27
CA HIS A 107 9.07 -6.57 7.55
C HIS A 107 8.36 -7.75 6.90
N ALA A 108 8.93 -8.35 5.86
CA ALA A 108 8.20 -9.29 5.02
C ALA A 108 7.69 -10.54 5.75
N ARG A 109 8.46 -11.07 6.68
CA ARG A 109 8.04 -12.23 7.47
C ARG A 109 6.71 -12.01 8.17
N ARG A 110 6.51 -10.81 8.64
CA ARG A 110 5.31 -10.42 9.39
C ARG A 110 4.17 -9.98 8.49
N LEU A 111 4.49 -9.29 7.38
CA LEU A 111 3.51 -8.53 6.60
C LEU A 111 3.09 -9.19 5.29
N VAL A 112 3.94 -10.01 4.68
CA VAL A 112 3.67 -10.56 3.35
C VAL A 112 3.48 -12.07 3.43
N GLY A 113 2.29 -12.51 3.07
CA GLY A 113 1.92 -13.91 3.01
C GLY A 113 0.97 -14.21 1.85
N ARG A 114 0.61 -15.46 1.67
CA ARG A 114 -0.23 -15.92 0.55
C ARG A 114 -1.62 -15.31 0.49
N ARG A 115 -2.09 -14.73 1.59
CA ARG A 115 -3.39 -14.05 1.66
C ARG A 115 -3.29 -12.55 1.56
N THR A 116 -2.09 -11.99 1.59
CA THR A 116 -1.87 -10.55 1.60
C THR A 116 -2.17 -9.93 0.24
N LEU A 117 -2.99 -8.90 0.23
CA LEU A 117 -3.14 -7.99 -0.90
C LEU A 117 -2.11 -6.88 -0.76
N VAL A 118 -1.33 -6.64 -1.80
CA VAL A 118 -0.34 -5.56 -1.84
C VAL A 118 -0.81 -4.51 -2.83
N LEU A 119 -0.92 -3.27 -2.36
CA LEU A 119 -1.29 -2.11 -3.17
C LEU A 119 -0.11 -1.13 -3.19
N VAL A 120 0.46 -0.92 -4.36
CA VAL A 120 1.48 0.10 -4.59
C VAL A 120 0.84 1.30 -5.28
N ILE A 121 1.00 2.49 -4.71
CA ILE A 121 0.48 3.74 -5.26
C ILE A 121 1.68 4.62 -5.60
N SER A 122 1.98 4.76 -6.89
CA SER A 122 3.12 5.52 -7.39
C SER A 122 2.90 5.89 -8.86
N ASP A 123 3.48 7.01 -9.27
CA ASP A 123 3.56 7.39 -10.68
C ASP A 123 4.66 6.62 -11.45
N GLY A 124 5.45 5.81 -10.75
CA GLY A 124 6.49 4.98 -11.33
C GLY A 124 7.79 5.71 -11.66
N LEU A 125 7.94 6.97 -11.23
CA LEU A 125 9.15 7.74 -11.45
C LEU A 125 10.25 7.34 -10.46
N ASP A 126 10.82 6.16 -10.67
CA ASP A 126 11.90 5.65 -9.82
C ASP A 126 13.27 6.08 -10.34
N THR A 127 14.12 6.57 -9.44
CA THR A 127 15.49 6.97 -9.72
C THR A 127 16.52 5.86 -9.48
N GLY A 128 16.08 4.70 -8.99
CA GLY A 128 16.92 3.53 -8.72
C GLY A 128 17.23 2.67 -9.95
N GLU A 129 17.96 1.59 -9.73
CA GLU A 129 18.27 0.62 -10.77
C GLU A 129 17.04 -0.23 -11.13
N PRO A 130 16.68 -0.34 -12.42
CA PRO A 130 15.49 -1.08 -12.83
C PRO A 130 15.50 -2.56 -12.45
N ALA A 131 16.66 -3.20 -12.54
CA ALA A 131 16.79 -4.62 -12.24
C ALA A 131 16.46 -4.93 -10.77
N ASP A 132 16.83 -4.03 -9.86
CA ASP A 132 16.53 -4.19 -8.43
C ASP A 132 15.02 -4.07 -8.17
N LEU A 133 14.37 -3.09 -8.81
CA LEU A 133 12.93 -2.91 -8.71
C LEU A 133 12.18 -4.14 -9.25
N ASP A 134 12.54 -4.62 -10.42
CA ASP A 134 11.91 -5.78 -11.05
C ASP A 134 12.04 -7.03 -10.18
N ALA A 135 13.20 -7.27 -9.60
CA ALA A 135 13.45 -8.41 -8.73
C ALA A 135 12.59 -8.34 -7.46
N GLU A 136 12.49 -7.17 -6.83
CA GLU A 136 11.70 -6.99 -5.62
C GLU A 136 10.19 -7.11 -5.90
N LEU A 137 9.70 -6.54 -7.00
CA LEU A 137 8.30 -6.68 -7.42
C LEU A 137 7.95 -8.13 -7.74
N ALA A 138 8.83 -8.86 -8.41
CA ALA A 138 8.65 -10.27 -8.71
C ALA A 138 8.58 -11.10 -7.41
N TRP A 139 9.43 -10.79 -6.44
CA TRP A 139 9.41 -11.42 -5.14
C TRP A 139 8.08 -11.18 -4.39
N LEU A 140 7.61 -9.95 -4.34
CA LEU A 140 6.32 -9.59 -3.74
C LEU A 140 5.16 -10.30 -4.42
N ARG A 141 5.15 -10.34 -5.75
CA ARG A 141 4.11 -10.99 -6.54
C ARG A 141 4.02 -12.48 -6.26
N ARG A 142 5.16 -13.15 -6.07
CA ARG A 142 5.19 -14.58 -5.74
C ARG A 142 4.73 -14.88 -4.31
N ARG A 143 4.96 -13.98 -3.37
CA ARG A 143 4.69 -14.17 -1.95
C ARG A 143 3.33 -13.70 -1.50
N SER A 144 2.72 -12.79 -2.23
CA SER A 144 1.41 -12.22 -1.92
C SER A 144 0.31 -12.92 -2.71
N ARG A 145 -0.93 -12.70 -2.31
CA ARG A 145 -2.09 -13.14 -3.07
C ARG A 145 -2.21 -12.37 -4.37
N ARG A 146 -2.05 -11.06 -4.33
CA ARG A 146 -2.13 -10.16 -5.47
C ARG A 146 -1.33 -8.89 -5.23
N LEU A 147 -0.66 -8.43 -6.27
CA LEU A 147 0.01 -7.14 -6.31
C LEU A 147 -0.73 -6.24 -7.29
N LEU A 148 -1.23 -5.11 -6.79
CA LEU A 148 -1.91 -4.09 -7.58
C LEU A 148 -1.04 -2.83 -7.60
N TRP A 149 -0.94 -2.22 -8.77
CA TRP A 149 -0.26 -0.94 -8.94
C TRP A 149 -1.26 0.12 -9.38
N LEU A 150 -1.41 1.16 -8.58
CA LEU A 150 -2.24 2.31 -8.89
C LEU A 150 -1.35 3.51 -9.23
N ASN A 151 -1.48 4.01 -10.45
CA ASN A 151 -0.85 5.27 -10.84
C ASN A 151 -1.90 6.38 -10.86
N PRO A 152 -1.89 7.32 -9.90
CA PRO A 152 -2.92 8.35 -9.80
C PRO A 152 -2.84 9.39 -10.91
N LEU A 153 -1.73 9.44 -11.65
CA LEU A 153 -1.52 10.43 -12.73
C LEU A 153 -1.97 9.94 -14.11
N LEU A 154 -2.36 8.68 -14.26
CA LEU A 154 -2.79 8.13 -15.56
C LEU A 154 -4.08 8.74 -16.11
N ARG A 155 -4.80 9.52 -15.33
CA ARG A 155 -6.03 10.20 -15.75
C ARG A 155 -5.80 11.55 -16.42
N PHE A 156 -4.58 12.06 -16.41
CA PHE A 156 -4.28 13.35 -17.04
C PHE A 156 -3.96 13.16 -18.51
N ASP A 157 -4.67 13.91 -19.38
CA ASP A 157 -4.35 13.94 -20.80
C ASP A 157 -2.89 14.36 -21.03
N GLY A 158 -2.18 13.57 -21.84
CA GLY A 158 -0.77 13.80 -22.10
C GLY A 158 0.21 13.15 -21.13
N TYR A 159 -0.27 12.47 -20.08
CA TYR A 159 0.60 11.66 -19.23
C TYR A 159 1.05 10.40 -19.96
N SER A 160 2.32 10.19 -20.01
CA SER A 160 2.93 8.98 -20.57
C SER A 160 3.89 8.41 -19.52
N PRO A 161 3.77 7.13 -19.17
CA PRO A 161 4.70 6.52 -18.22
C PRO A 161 6.09 6.39 -18.86
N LEU A 162 6.93 7.37 -18.59
CA LEU A 162 8.31 7.41 -19.08
C LEU A 162 9.29 6.71 -18.15
N ALA A 163 8.81 6.20 -17.03
CA ALA A 163 9.68 5.76 -15.97
C ALA A 163 9.78 4.24 -15.85
N ARG A 164 10.89 3.85 -15.30
CA ARG A 164 11.25 2.49 -14.94
C ARG A 164 10.38 2.04 -13.77
N GLY A 165 9.58 1.01 -13.95
CA GLY A 165 8.72 0.47 -12.90
C GLY A 165 7.22 0.69 -13.03
N ALA A 166 6.77 1.47 -14.01
CA ALA A 166 5.35 1.66 -14.31
C ALA A 166 4.79 0.63 -15.30
N ALA A 167 5.61 -0.25 -15.80
CA ALA A 167 5.24 -1.27 -16.78
C ALA A 167 4.68 -2.55 -16.12
#